data_311aa72a8f560828a1a8a808d960c601
#
_entry.id   311aa72a8f560828a1a8a808d960c601
#
_cell.length_a   1.000
_cell.length_b   1.000
_cell.length_c   1.000
_cell.angle_alpha   90.00
_cell.angle_beta   90.00
_cell.angle_gamma   90.00
#
_symmetry.space_group_name_H-M   'P 1'
#
loop_
_entity.id
_entity.type
_entity.pdbx_description
1 polymer ?
#
loop_
_entity_poly.entity_id
_entity_poly.type
_entity_poly.pdbx_seq_one_letter_code
_entity_poly.pdbx_strand_id
1 'polypeptide(L)'
;QVVNGAKNEELSYQFALEEAQKAGDEKSIAVLKRVGPPVMGVYKGGFDGMMAQRRVMMKYGGYSQSKKKRSYFRSMVIPMLCSGEYSIPDLIGVAKGYRYVLTAMWPAVGATDFPSTCTKFQVPYFVFDGVLDQNTPAALVQDYFDLIQAPKKELIWFEQSGHNPMTDEPERFKS
;
A
#
# COMPACT_ATOMS: atom_id res chain seq x y z
N GLN A 1 0.55 6.71 -2.35
CA GLN A 1 1.93 7.12 -2.63
C GLN A 1 2.83 6.94 -1.41
N VAL A 2 3.95 6.24 -1.51
CA VAL A 2 4.93 6.16 -0.41
C VAL A 2 5.60 7.54 -0.26
N VAL A 3 5.37 8.17 0.87
CA VAL A 3 5.87 9.52 1.20
C VAL A 3 7.17 9.43 1.99
N ASN A 4 7.16 8.62 3.04
CA ASN A 4 8.34 8.30 3.85
C ASN A 4 8.30 6.79 4.11
N GLY A 5 9.25 6.05 3.53
CA GLY A 5 9.21 4.59 3.51
C GLY A 5 9.26 3.96 4.90
N ALA A 6 10.12 4.45 5.77
CA ALA A 6 10.24 3.91 7.13
C ALA A 6 8.98 4.15 7.95
N LYS A 7 8.46 5.39 7.97
CA LYS A 7 7.22 5.74 8.69
C LYS A 7 6.00 5.04 8.12
N ASN A 8 5.95 4.90 6.79
CA ASN A 8 4.88 4.18 6.10
C ASN A 8 4.75 2.74 6.62
N GLU A 9 5.87 2.02 6.66
CA GLU A 9 5.87 0.64 7.10
C GLU A 9 5.58 0.52 8.62
N GLU A 10 6.08 1.44 9.41
CA GLU A 10 5.81 1.49 10.85
C GLU A 10 4.31 1.68 11.15
N LEU A 11 3.68 2.70 10.56
CA LEU A 11 2.25 2.97 10.75
C LEU A 11 1.36 1.84 10.22
N SER A 12 1.71 1.28 9.06
CA SER A 12 1.01 0.13 8.50
C SER A 12 1.09 -1.11 9.41
N TYR A 13 2.24 -1.33 10.05
CA TYR A 13 2.41 -2.41 11.04
C TYR A 13 1.60 -2.16 12.30
N GLN A 14 1.65 -0.94 12.83
CA GLN A 14 0.90 -0.54 14.03
C GLN A 14 -0.60 -0.73 13.82
N PHE A 15 -1.14 -0.23 12.71
CA PHE A 15 -2.54 -0.44 12.34
C PHE A 15 -2.92 -1.93 12.35
N ALA A 16 -2.13 -2.76 11.67
CA ALA A 16 -2.42 -4.19 11.58
C ALA A 16 -2.43 -4.87 12.96
N LEU A 17 -1.50 -4.48 13.85
CA LEU A 17 -1.41 -5.02 15.20
C LEU A 17 -2.57 -4.57 16.08
N GLU A 18 -2.91 -3.29 16.05
CA GLU A 18 -4.03 -2.73 16.81
C GLU A 18 -5.36 -3.36 16.43
N GLU A 19 -5.63 -3.48 15.14
CA GLU A 19 -6.87 -4.10 14.67
C GLU A 19 -6.95 -5.59 15.02
N ALA A 20 -5.83 -6.32 14.92
CA ALA A 20 -5.78 -7.70 15.36
C ALA A 20 -6.01 -7.85 16.88
N GLN A 21 -5.48 -6.93 17.69
CA GLN A 21 -5.70 -6.89 19.14
C GLN A 21 -7.15 -6.56 19.49
N LYS A 22 -7.76 -5.54 18.86
CA LYS A 22 -9.17 -5.18 19.03
C LYS A 22 -10.10 -6.35 18.70
N ALA A 23 -9.72 -7.15 17.69
CA ALA A 23 -10.49 -8.33 17.26
C ALA A 23 -10.23 -9.58 18.10
N GLY A 24 -9.26 -9.58 19.03
CA GLY A 24 -8.85 -10.77 19.77
C GLY A 24 -8.26 -11.87 18.87
N ASP A 25 -7.66 -11.50 17.74
CA ASP A 25 -7.16 -12.45 16.73
C ASP A 25 -5.72 -12.89 17.07
N GLU A 26 -5.62 -13.85 17.97
CA GLU A 26 -4.35 -14.39 18.44
C GLU A 26 -3.46 -14.92 17.30
N LYS A 27 -4.05 -15.45 16.22
CA LYS A 27 -3.29 -15.95 15.07
C LYS A 27 -2.59 -14.80 14.33
N SER A 28 -3.32 -13.72 14.05
CA SER A 28 -2.76 -12.53 13.40
C SER A 28 -1.74 -11.84 14.30
N ILE A 29 -2.01 -11.72 15.60
CA ILE A 29 -1.08 -11.18 16.60
C ILE A 29 0.22 -11.99 16.62
N ALA A 30 0.13 -13.33 16.66
CA ALA A 30 1.32 -14.20 16.65
C ALA A 30 2.15 -14.05 15.37
N VAL A 31 1.49 -13.90 14.21
CA VAL A 31 2.19 -13.63 12.93
C VAL A 31 2.94 -12.31 13.01
N LEU A 32 2.28 -11.23 13.44
CA LEU A 32 2.91 -9.90 13.52
C LEU A 32 4.05 -9.86 14.56
N LYS A 33 3.87 -10.48 15.72
CA LYS A 33 4.94 -10.59 16.73
C LYS A 33 6.17 -11.35 16.21
N ARG A 34 5.96 -12.41 15.42
CA ARG A 34 7.05 -13.18 14.80
C ARG A 34 7.85 -12.36 13.79
N VAL A 35 7.13 -11.58 12.95
CA VAL A 35 7.74 -10.69 11.96
C VAL A 35 8.44 -9.53 12.67
N GLY A 36 7.81 -8.98 13.70
CA GLY A 36 8.26 -7.79 14.42
C GLY A 36 8.03 -6.49 13.65
N PRO A 37 8.21 -5.34 14.31
CA PRO A 37 8.14 -4.05 13.64
C PRO A 37 9.25 -3.91 12.60
N PRO A 38 9.01 -3.15 11.52
CA PRO A 38 10.03 -2.90 10.51
C PRO A 38 11.16 -2.02 11.08
N VAL A 39 12.37 -2.25 10.60
CA VAL A 39 13.54 -1.40 10.88
C VAL A 39 13.93 -0.68 9.60
N MET A 40 13.90 0.65 9.60
CA MET A 40 14.13 1.47 8.40
C MET A 40 13.25 1.01 7.21
N GLY A 41 11.98 0.68 7.48
CA GLY A 41 11.04 0.22 6.47
C GLY A 41 11.22 -1.23 6.02
N VAL A 42 12.16 -1.99 6.60
CA VAL A 42 12.44 -3.38 6.21
C VAL A 42 12.00 -4.34 7.31
N TYR A 43 11.20 -5.35 6.94
CA TYR A 43 10.73 -6.38 7.87
C TYR A 43 11.75 -7.50 8.05
N LYS A 44 11.74 -8.11 9.25
CA LYS A 44 12.45 -9.36 9.49
C LYS A 44 11.93 -10.44 8.53
N GLY A 45 12.84 -11.12 7.84
CA GLY A 45 12.51 -12.06 6.77
C GLY A 45 12.25 -11.41 5.40
N GLY A 46 12.53 -10.10 5.25
CA GLY A 46 12.45 -9.38 3.98
C GLY A 46 11.08 -9.45 3.34
N PHE A 47 11.02 -9.91 2.09
CA PHE A 47 9.77 -10.04 1.33
C PHE A 47 8.70 -10.87 2.05
N ASP A 48 9.07 -12.01 2.63
CA ASP A 48 8.09 -12.90 3.28
C ASP A 48 7.52 -12.28 4.56
N GLY A 49 8.35 -11.55 5.32
CA GLY A 49 7.91 -10.78 6.49
C GLY A 49 6.95 -9.66 6.10
N MET A 50 7.29 -8.88 5.07
CA MET A 50 6.43 -7.85 4.51
C MET A 50 5.08 -8.42 4.07
N MET A 51 5.09 -9.51 3.29
CA MET A 51 3.85 -10.14 2.82
C MET A 51 3.00 -10.73 3.95
N ALA A 52 3.62 -11.19 5.03
CA ALA A 52 2.89 -11.66 6.20
C ALA A 52 2.17 -10.50 6.90
N GLN A 53 2.83 -9.35 7.08
CA GLN A 53 2.22 -8.13 7.61
C GLN A 53 1.09 -7.63 6.68
N ARG A 54 1.32 -7.55 5.37
CA ARG A 54 0.32 -7.11 4.38
C ARG A 54 -0.96 -7.95 4.42
N ARG A 55 -0.84 -9.27 4.58
CA ARG A 55 -2.03 -10.15 4.72
C ARG A 55 -2.87 -9.79 5.93
N VAL A 56 -2.26 -9.46 7.05
CA VAL A 56 -2.99 -9.05 8.26
C VAL A 56 -3.62 -7.67 8.03
N MET A 57 -2.87 -6.69 7.54
CA MET A 57 -3.37 -5.35 7.23
C MET A 57 -4.58 -5.41 6.27
N MET A 58 -4.48 -6.19 5.19
CA MET A 58 -5.57 -6.39 4.21
C MET A 58 -6.79 -7.08 4.82
N LYS A 59 -6.59 -8.00 5.78
CA LYS A 59 -7.69 -8.68 6.49
C LYS A 59 -8.59 -7.67 7.20
N TYR A 60 -8.00 -6.60 7.72
CA TYR A 60 -8.69 -5.52 8.45
C TYR A 60 -9.04 -4.31 7.59
N GLY A 61 -9.00 -4.45 6.28
CA GLY A 61 -9.45 -3.42 5.34
C GLY A 61 -8.46 -2.29 5.08
N GLY A 62 -7.23 -2.38 5.54
CA GLY A 62 -6.23 -1.31 5.35
C GLY A 62 -5.74 -1.13 3.91
N TYR A 63 -6.21 -1.94 2.96
CA TYR A 63 -5.85 -1.82 1.54
C TYR A 63 -7.05 -1.44 0.66
N SER A 64 -8.21 -2.05 0.86
CA SER A 64 -9.43 -1.80 0.08
C SER A 64 -10.67 -2.04 0.92
N GLN A 65 -11.66 -1.18 0.74
CA GLN A 65 -12.97 -1.25 1.39
C GLN A 65 -14.03 -1.95 0.52
N SER A 66 -13.65 -2.44 -0.65
CA SER A 66 -14.57 -3.12 -1.55
C SER A 66 -15.27 -4.28 -0.84
N LYS A 67 -16.60 -4.18 -0.70
CA LYS A 67 -17.47 -5.24 -0.14
C LYS A 67 -17.38 -6.55 -0.92
N LYS A 68 -16.98 -6.48 -2.18
CA LYS A 68 -16.66 -7.65 -2.99
C LYS A 68 -15.21 -8.04 -2.69
N LYS A 69 -15.01 -8.91 -1.70
CA LYS A 69 -13.71 -9.59 -1.48
C LYS A 69 -13.35 -10.36 -2.76
N ARG A 70 -12.87 -9.65 -3.77
CA ARG A 70 -12.33 -10.27 -4.96
C ARG A 70 -11.00 -10.90 -4.55
N SER A 71 -10.90 -12.20 -4.68
CA SER A 71 -9.61 -12.88 -4.57
C SER A 71 -8.61 -12.19 -5.51
N TYR A 72 -7.39 -11.97 -5.03
CA TYR A 72 -6.26 -11.48 -5.85
C TYR A 72 -6.17 -12.22 -7.20
N PHE A 73 -6.42 -13.52 -7.19
CA PHE A 73 -6.49 -14.34 -8.40
C PHE A 73 -7.57 -13.85 -9.39
N ARG A 74 -8.78 -13.54 -8.90
CA ARG A 74 -9.87 -13.04 -9.76
C ARG A 74 -9.66 -11.62 -10.24
N SER A 75 -9.01 -10.79 -9.45
CA SER A 75 -8.84 -9.37 -9.79
C SER A 75 -7.62 -9.08 -10.65
N MET A 76 -6.60 -9.93 -10.60
CA MET A 76 -5.37 -9.74 -11.37
C MET A 76 -5.09 -10.87 -12.37
N VAL A 77 -5.10 -12.12 -11.93
CA VAL A 77 -4.66 -13.24 -12.80
C VAL A 77 -5.65 -13.52 -13.93
N ILE A 78 -6.95 -13.52 -13.64
CA ILE A 78 -7.96 -13.76 -14.68
C ILE A 78 -7.93 -12.69 -15.79
N PRO A 79 -7.94 -11.37 -15.48
CA PRO A 79 -7.82 -10.34 -16.51
C PRO A 79 -6.54 -10.47 -17.34
N MET A 80 -5.40 -10.78 -16.72
CA MET A 80 -4.15 -11.00 -17.45
C MET A 80 -4.25 -12.18 -18.43
N LEU A 81 -4.83 -13.30 -17.99
CA LEU A 81 -5.06 -14.47 -18.88
C LEU A 81 -6.05 -14.16 -20.01
N CYS A 82 -7.09 -13.34 -19.72
CA CYS A 82 -8.11 -12.97 -20.70
C CYS A 82 -7.68 -11.86 -21.65
N SER A 83 -6.61 -11.12 -21.36
CA SER A 83 -6.13 -10.03 -22.23
C SER A 83 -5.53 -10.52 -23.54
N GLY A 84 -5.11 -11.79 -23.61
CA GLY A 84 -4.37 -12.34 -24.75
C GLY A 84 -2.91 -11.87 -24.84
N GLU A 85 -2.47 -11.01 -23.93
CA GLU A 85 -1.10 -10.46 -23.89
C GLU A 85 -0.15 -11.30 -23.03
N TYR A 86 -0.69 -12.13 -22.14
CA TYR A 86 0.08 -12.94 -21.19
C TYR A 86 -0.17 -14.44 -21.41
N SER A 87 0.90 -15.19 -21.58
CA SER A 87 0.89 -16.64 -21.51
C SER A 87 1.03 -17.16 -20.08
N ILE A 88 0.78 -18.45 -19.85
CA ILE A 88 1.00 -19.07 -18.52
C ILE A 88 2.47 -18.94 -18.07
N PRO A 89 3.49 -19.17 -18.93
CA PRO A 89 4.88 -18.88 -18.57
C PRO A 89 5.13 -17.42 -18.16
N ASP A 90 4.48 -16.44 -18.81
CA ASP A 90 4.60 -15.02 -18.44
C ASP A 90 4.06 -14.75 -17.03
N LEU A 91 2.95 -15.36 -16.65
CA LEU A 91 2.41 -15.23 -15.30
C LEU A 91 3.35 -15.79 -14.23
N ILE A 92 4.03 -16.90 -14.52
CA ILE A 92 5.07 -17.45 -13.65
C ILE A 92 6.25 -16.47 -13.57
N GLY A 93 6.63 -15.88 -14.71
CA GLY A 93 7.65 -14.84 -14.80
C GLY A 93 7.31 -13.61 -13.98
N VAL A 94 6.07 -13.11 -14.08
CA VAL A 94 5.56 -12.00 -13.29
C VAL A 94 5.65 -12.28 -11.79
N ALA A 95 5.21 -13.46 -11.34
CA ALA A 95 5.26 -13.83 -9.92
C ALA A 95 6.70 -13.90 -9.38
N LYS A 96 7.62 -14.49 -10.15
CA LYS A 96 9.06 -14.54 -9.79
C LYS A 96 9.68 -13.14 -9.81
N GLY A 97 9.40 -12.37 -10.86
CA GLY A 97 9.88 -11.00 -11.03
C GLY A 97 9.41 -10.07 -9.90
N TYR A 98 8.13 -10.16 -9.52
CA TYR A 98 7.57 -9.41 -8.40
C TYR A 98 8.36 -9.65 -7.10
N ARG A 99 8.59 -10.92 -6.75
CA ARG A 99 9.39 -11.27 -5.57
C ARG A 99 10.82 -10.72 -5.67
N TYR A 100 11.47 -10.91 -6.83
CA TYR A 100 12.83 -10.44 -7.06
C TYR A 100 12.94 -8.92 -6.92
N VAL A 101 12.08 -8.18 -7.62
CA VAL A 101 12.09 -6.71 -7.62
C VAL A 101 11.84 -6.17 -6.22
N LEU A 102 10.82 -6.66 -5.52
CA LEU A 102 10.52 -6.18 -4.17
C LEU A 102 11.65 -6.53 -3.18
N THR A 103 12.28 -7.69 -3.31
CA THR A 103 13.42 -8.03 -2.46
C THR A 103 14.61 -7.08 -2.70
N ALA A 104 14.91 -6.77 -3.96
CA ALA A 104 16.04 -5.93 -4.32
C ALA A 104 15.80 -4.44 -4.03
N MET A 105 14.59 -3.93 -4.28
CA MET A 105 14.29 -2.49 -4.21
C MET A 105 13.74 -2.05 -2.86
N TRP A 106 13.20 -2.94 -2.03
CA TRP A 106 12.51 -2.56 -0.81
C TRP A 106 13.38 -1.77 0.18
N PRO A 107 14.67 -2.06 0.33
CA PRO A 107 15.54 -1.21 1.17
C PRO A 107 15.61 0.25 0.68
N ALA A 108 15.63 0.46 -0.63
CA ALA A 108 15.61 1.81 -1.21
C ALA A 108 14.24 2.50 -1.01
N VAL A 109 13.14 1.75 -1.11
CA VAL A 109 11.80 2.26 -0.78
C VAL A 109 11.72 2.63 0.70
N GLY A 110 12.25 1.80 1.60
CA GLY A 110 12.33 2.09 3.03
C GLY A 110 13.12 3.36 3.36
N ALA A 111 14.16 3.66 2.57
CA ALA A 111 14.99 4.86 2.71
C ALA A 111 14.37 6.12 2.08
N THR A 112 13.23 6.02 1.40
CA THR A 112 12.55 7.18 0.77
C THR A 112 12.08 8.16 1.83
N ASP A 113 12.40 9.46 1.63
CA ASP A 113 11.94 10.57 2.46
C ASP A 113 11.67 11.81 1.57
N PHE A 114 10.50 11.85 0.95
CA PHE A 114 10.09 12.96 0.08
C PHE A 114 9.85 14.28 0.82
N PRO A 115 9.33 14.31 2.05
CA PRO A 115 9.24 15.53 2.84
C PRO A 115 10.56 16.29 2.95
N SER A 116 11.68 15.57 3.04
CA SER A 116 13.01 16.17 3.14
C SER A 116 13.66 16.47 1.78
N THR A 117 13.26 15.77 0.70
CA THR A 117 14.02 15.77 -0.56
C THR A 117 13.26 16.29 -1.76
N CYS A 118 11.92 16.29 -1.76
CA CYS A 118 11.12 16.56 -2.95
C CYS A 118 9.80 17.28 -2.62
N THR A 119 9.88 18.58 -2.33
CA THR A 119 8.69 19.39 -1.98
C THR A 119 8.37 20.48 -3.01
N LYS A 120 9.22 20.69 -4.03
CA LYS A 120 9.03 21.74 -5.03
C LYS A 120 8.79 21.16 -6.41
N PHE A 121 7.65 21.53 -7.00
CA PHE A 121 7.24 21.09 -8.34
C PHE A 121 6.99 22.33 -9.22
N GLN A 122 7.38 22.24 -10.49
CA GLN A 122 7.12 23.29 -11.47
C GLN A 122 5.87 23.01 -12.31
N VAL A 123 5.17 21.92 -12.04
CA VAL A 123 3.95 21.49 -12.70
C VAL A 123 2.81 21.38 -11.67
N PRO A 124 1.53 21.42 -12.10
CA PRO A 124 0.41 21.13 -11.22
C PRO A 124 0.54 19.75 -10.55
N TYR A 125 0.18 19.68 -9.26
CA TYR A 125 0.29 18.48 -8.45
C TYR A 125 -1.08 18.09 -7.88
N PHE A 126 -1.60 16.94 -8.31
CA PHE A 126 -2.89 16.41 -7.87
C PHE A 126 -2.68 15.08 -7.16
N VAL A 127 -3.32 14.92 -6.01
CA VAL A 127 -3.31 13.69 -5.23
C VAL A 127 -4.74 13.17 -5.10
N PHE A 128 -4.92 11.90 -5.39
CA PHE A 128 -6.16 11.16 -5.20
C PHE A 128 -5.86 10.06 -4.18
N ASP A 129 -6.44 10.13 -3.00
CA ASP A 129 -6.14 9.15 -1.95
C ASP A 129 -7.38 8.78 -1.14
N GLY A 130 -7.37 7.56 -0.58
CA GLY A 130 -8.44 7.07 0.27
C GLY A 130 -8.18 7.39 1.75
N VAL A 131 -9.17 7.92 2.44
CA VAL A 131 -9.08 8.24 3.87
C VAL A 131 -8.72 7.01 4.72
N LEU A 132 -9.10 5.82 4.25
CA LEU A 132 -8.88 4.55 4.96
C LEU A 132 -7.62 3.80 4.49
N ASP A 133 -6.76 4.46 3.70
CA ASP A 133 -5.51 3.84 3.24
C ASP A 133 -4.53 3.64 4.41
N GLN A 134 -4.16 2.39 4.63
CA GLN A 134 -3.15 1.97 5.60
C GLN A 134 -1.95 1.25 4.93
N ASN A 135 -2.03 1.10 3.61
CA ASN A 135 -0.88 0.62 2.83
C ASN A 135 0.13 1.75 2.58
N THR A 136 -0.40 2.95 2.29
CA THR A 136 0.34 4.21 2.31
C THR A 136 -0.47 5.20 3.17
N PRO A 137 -0.25 5.22 4.50
CA PRO A 137 -1.16 5.85 5.44
C PRO A 137 -1.53 7.29 5.09
N ALA A 138 -2.84 7.56 5.01
CA ALA A 138 -3.41 8.84 4.60
C ALA A 138 -2.85 10.04 5.38
N ALA A 139 -2.52 9.86 6.66
CA ALA A 139 -1.91 10.91 7.49
C ALA A 139 -0.57 11.40 6.91
N LEU A 140 0.29 10.48 6.43
CA LEU A 140 1.57 10.86 5.82
C LEU A 140 1.38 11.59 4.48
N VAL A 141 0.32 11.25 3.75
CA VAL A 141 -0.01 11.91 2.48
C VAL A 141 -0.45 13.36 2.74
N GLN A 142 -1.28 13.59 3.77
CA GLN A 142 -1.69 14.94 4.17
C GLN A 142 -0.49 15.78 4.61
N ASP A 143 0.33 15.26 5.52
CA ASP A 143 1.51 15.96 6.02
C ASP A 143 2.45 16.35 4.88
N TYR A 144 2.66 15.48 3.92
CA TYR A 144 3.50 15.76 2.76
C TYR A 144 2.85 16.77 1.82
N PHE A 145 1.55 16.64 1.55
CA PHE A 145 0.82 17.56 0.68
C PHE A 145 0.91 19.00 1.19
N ASP A 146 0.88 19.21 2.50
CA ASP A 146 1.01 20.53 3.10
C ASP A 146 2.36 21.17 2.82
N LEU A 147 3.44 20.38 2.73
CA LEU A 147 4.79 20.83 2.40
C LEU A 147 5.01 21.12 0.92
N ILE A 148 4.16 20.57 0.03
CA ILE A 148 4.33 20.72 -1.42
C ILE A 148 4.13 22.18 -1.86
N GLN A 149 5.05 22.64 -2.67
CA GLN A 149 5.01 23.91 -3.41
C GLN A 149 4.88 23.59 -4.90
N ALA A 150 3.75 23.99 -5.50
CA ALA A 150 3.45 23.79 -6.91
C ALA A 150 2.61 24.96 -7.44
N PRO A 151 2.60 25.23 -8.77
CA PRO A 151 1.76 26.29 -9.38
C PRO A 151 0.28 26.09 -9.09
N LYS A 152 -0.17 24.86 -9.03
CA LYS A 152 -1.49 24.43 -8.55
C LYS A 152 -1.32 23.12 -7.83
N LYS A 153 -1.99 22.97 -6.67
CA LYS A 153 -2.06 21.67 -5.98
C LYS A 153 -3.47 21.40 -5.46
N GLU A 154 -3.86 20.15 -5.50
CA GLU A 154 -5.17 19.72 -5.00
C GLU A 154 -5.06 18.31 -4.44
N LEU A 155 -5.67 18.07 -3.27
CA LEU A 155 -5.78 16.77 -2.63
C LEU A 155 -7.24 16.38 -2.57
N ILE A 156 -7.59 15.30 -3.24
CA ILE A 156 -8.96 14.80 -3.38
C ILE A 156 -9.08 13.54 -2.54
N TRP A 157 -9.82 13.64 -1.45
CA TRP A 157 -10.07 12.53 -0.55
C TRP A 157 -11.26 11.69 -0.99
N PHE A 158 -11.09 10.38 -0.93
CA PHE A 158 -12.13 9.38 -1.14
C PHE A 158 -12.50 8.75 0.19
N GLU A 159 -13.66 9.13 0.71
CA GLU A 159 -14.09 8.87 2.10
C GLU A 159 -14.33 7.40 2.42
N GLN A 160 -14.64 6.58 1.40
CA GLN A 160 -14.95 5.16 1.56
C GLN A 160 -13.89 4.27 0.92
N SER A 161 -12.72 4.82 0.61
CA SER A 161 -11.65 4.13 -0.10
C SER A 161 -10.44 3.90 0.79
N GLY A 162 -9.77 2.77 0.54
CA GLY A 162 -8.40 2.51 0.95
C GLY A 162 -7.42 2.91 -0.15
N HIS A 163 -6.44 2.04 -0.43
CA HIS A 163 -5.33 2.28 -1.37
C HIS A 163 -5.75 2.41 -2.83
N ASN A 164 -6.95 1.98 -3.20
CA ASN A 164 -7.42 1.99 -4.59
C ASN A 164 -8.76 2.73 -4.76
N PRO A 165 -8.79 4.07 -4.71
CA PRO A 165 -10.01 4.84 -4.91
C PRO A 165 -10.74 4.50 -6.20
N MET A 166 -10.01 4.28 -7.31
CA MET A 166 -10.57 3.88 -8.59
C MET A 166 -11.37 2.57 -8.56
N THR A 167 -11.08 1.70 -7.59
CA THR A 167 -11.78 0.41 -7.42
C THR A 167 -12.85 0.47 -6.34
N ASP A 168 -12.59 1.22 -5.27
CA ASP A 168 -13.49 1.31 -4.13
C ASP A 168 -14.65 2.29 -4.40
N GLU A 169 -14.38 3.42 -5.07
CA GLU A 169 -15.35 4.47 -5.43
C GLU A 169 -15.27 4.84 -6.93
N PRO A 170 -15.53 3.91 -7.87
CA PRO A 170 -15.27 4.10 -9.29
C PRO A 170 -16.10 5.23 -9.93
N GLU A 171 -17.32 5.47 -9.46
CA GLU A 171 -18.15 6.53 -10.04
C GLU A 171 -17.68 7.93 -9.63
N ARG A 172 -17.24 8.08 -8.37
CA ARG A 172 -16.64 9.32 -7.90
C ARG A 172 -15.26 9.58 -8.52
N PHE A 173 -14.51 8.50 -8.81
CA PHE A 173 -13.20 8.63 -9.44
C PHE A 173 -13.26 9.10 -10.90
N LYS A 174 -14.40 8.88 -11.58
CA LYS A 174 -14.62 9.29 -12.97
C LYS A 174 -15.21 10.71 -13.10
N SER A 175 -15.81 11.23 -12.03
CA SER A 175 -16.44 12.55 -12.00
C SER A 175 -15.42 13.66 -11.83
#